data_fc050005ea07f8055848323bf48404b7
#
_entry.id   fc050005ea07f8055848323bf48404b7
#
_cell.length_a   1.000
_cell.length_b   1.000
_cell.length_c   1.000
_cell.angle_alpha   90.00
_cell.angle_beta   90.00
_cell.angle_gamma   90.00
#
_symmetry.space_group_name_H-M   'P 1'
#
loop_
_entity.id
_entity.type
_entity.pdbx_description
1 polymer ?
#
loop_
_entity_poly.entity_id
_entity_poly.type
_entity_poly.pdbx_seq_one_letter_code
_entity_poly.pdbx_strand_id
1 'polypeptide(L)'
;SIMRAELYRSCSEIHKILSERLIYMQIQKVTDAAFSKYGKVIEGLDCADIIEAMGATPCPAGVTYVPGDASLEACASAEDIAYSLYGGMPIQIGYCNGNNHKLNGLEYHRDSEINIAVTDLILLIGAEQDIVGGKYDTAKVEAFLVPQGTVIEVYATTLHYAPCNANEGGFKCVVVLPKGTNTAIEKRAAKTPEDEMLFARNKWLLVHPEAAAPGQYVG
;
A
#
# COMPACT_ATOMS: atom_id res chain seq x y z
N SER A 1 -33.90 -15.06 6.26
CA SER A 1 -34.25 -16.32 5.59
C SER A 1 -33.17 -16.85 4.64
N ILE A 2 -32.18 -16.02 4.29
CA ILE A 2 -31.09 -16.40 3.37
C ILE A 2 -29.90 -17.03 4.12
N MET A 3 -29.70 -16.73 5.39
CA MET A 3 -28.61 -17.31 6.19
C MET A 3 -28.74 -18.80 6.54
N ARG A 4 -29.94 -19.41 6.41
CA ARG A 4 -30.13 -20.84 6.72
C ARG A 4 -29.92 -21.79 5.53
N ALA A 5 -29.81 -21.30 4.31
CA ALA A 5 -29.56 -22.11 3.13
C ALA A 5 -28.09 -22.43 2.87
N GLU A 6 -27.14 -21.68 3.48
CA GLU A 6 -25.69 -21.90 3.29
C GLU A 6 -25.09 -22.96 4.24
N LEU A 7 -25.83 -23.38 5.27
CA LEU A 7 -25.34 -24.34 6.28
C LEU A 7 -25.46 -25.81 5.86
N TYR A 8 -26.00 -26.12 4.67
CA TYR A 8 -26.21 -27.50 4.18
C TYR A 8 -25.48 -27.83 2.87
N ARG A 9 -24.48 -27.06 2.49
CA ARG A 9 -23.63 -27.44 1.35
C ARG A 9 -22.62 -28.49 1.81
N SER A 10 -22.47 -29.57 1.02
CA SER A 10 -21.55 -30.65 1.34
C SER A 10 -20.10 -30.12 1.41
N CYS A 11 -19.26 -30.76 2.21
CA CYS A 11 -17.84 -30.38 2.34
C CYS A 11 -17.13 -30.40 0.97
N SER A 12 -17.58 -31.20 0.01
CA SER A 12 -17.09 -31.27 -1.37
C SER A 12 -17.52 -30.05 -2.20
N GLU A 13 -18.73 -29.51 -1.99
CA GLU A 13 -19.18 -28.28 -2.66
C GLU A 13 -18.49 -27.04 -2.09
N ILE A 14 -18.26 -27.01 -0.76
CA ILE A 14 -17.47 -25.96 -0.11
C ILE A 14 -16.02 -26.01 -0.61
N HIS A 15 -15.43 -27.20 -0.73
CA HIS A 15 -14.08 -27.36 -1.32
C HIS A 15 -14.04 -26.96 -2.79
N LYS A 16 -15.06 -27.26 -3.57
CA LYS A 16 -15.15 -26.87 -4.98
C LYS A 16 -15.35 -25.36 -5.13
N ILE A 17 -16.19 -24.74 -4.30
CA ILE A 17 -16.38 -23.28 -4.26
C ILE A 17 -15.13 -22.58 -3.74
N LEU A 18 -14.42 -23.14 -2.75
CA LEU A 18 -13.14 -22.63 -2.28
C LEU A 18 -12.04 -22.84 -3.33
N SER A 19 -12.03 -23.97 -4.05
CA SER A 19 -11.10 -24.18 -5.16
C SER A 19 -11.45 -23.34 -6.40
N GLU A 20 -12.72 -23.03 -6.62
CA GLU A 20 -13.16 -22.12 -7.68
C GLU A 20 -13.02 -20.64 -7.28
N ARG A 21 -13.03 -20.30 -5.98
CA ARG A 21 -12.68 -18.96 -5.44
C ARG A 21 -11.19 -18.76 -5.15
N LEU A 22 -10.39 -19.80 -5.17
CA LEU A 22 -8.93 -19.75 -5.40
C LEU A 22 -8.61 -19.45 -6.88
N ILE A 23 -9.58 -18.94 -7.63
CA ILE A 23 -9.36 -18.35 -8.93
C ILE A 23 -8.51 -17.09 -8.72
N TYR A 24 -7.19 -17.34 -8.65
CA TYR A 24 -6.13 -16.51 -9.19
C TYR A 24 -6.52 -15.04 -9.25
N MET A 25 -6.25 -14.29 -8.18
CA MET A 25 -6.08 -12.86 -8.34
C MET A 25 -5.05 -12.70 -9.46
N GLN A 26 -5.50 -12.24 -10.62
CA GLN A 26 -4.61 -12.03 -11.76
C GLN A 26 -3.67 -10.88 -11.39
N ILE A 27 -2.38 -11.16 -11.33
CA ILE A 27 -1.38 -10.11 -11.12
C ILE A 27 -1.19 -9.40 -12.47
N GLN A 28 -1.62 -8.15 -12.53
CA GLN A 28 -1.42 -7.25 -13.65
C GLN A 28 -0.08 -6.52 -13.50
N LYS A 29 0.34 -5.75 -14.49
CA LYS A 29 1.53 -4.89 -14.40
C LYS A 29 1.12 -3.44 -14.21
N VAL A 30 1.93 -2.65 -13.52
CA VAL A 30 1.69 -1.19 -13.41
C VAL A 30 1.79 -0.46 -14.76
N THR A 31 2.31 -1.11 -15.79
CA THR A 31 2.31 -0.63 -17.18
C THR A 31 1.03 -0.94 -17.94
N ASP A 32 0.14 -1.76 -17.39
CA ASP A 32 -1.13 -2.12 -18.03
C ASP A 32 -2.14 -0.96 -17.88
N ALA A 33 -3.01 -0.79 -18.86
CA ALA A 33 -4.00 0.29 -18.87
C ALA A 33 -4.90 0.31 -17.63
N ALA A 34 -5.13 -0.84 -17.00
CA ALA A 34 -5.93 -0.96 -15.79
C ALA A 34 -5.34 -0.18 -14.59
N PHE A 35 -4.01 0.00 -14.55
CA PHE A 35 -3.36 0.75 -13.47
C PHE A 35 -3.68 2.25 -13.52
N SER A 36 -4.02 2.82 -14.68
CA SER A 36 -4.28 4.26 -14.84
C SER A 36 -5.42 4.80 -13.96
N LYS A 37 -6.29 3.93 -13.50
CA LYS A 37 -7.34 4.24 -12.51
C LYS A 37 -6.78 4.53 -11.11
N TYR A 38 -5.65 3.93 -10.80
CA TYR A 38 -5.06 3.90 -9.46
C TYR A 38 -3.80 4.74 -9.33
N GLY A 39 -3.12 4.95 -10.44
CA GLY A 39 -1.83 5.63 -10.44
C GLY A 39 -1.24 5.74 -11.83
N LYS A 40 0.03 6.05 -11.88
CA LYS A 40 0.83 6.08 -13.12
C LYS A 40 2.28 5.72 -12.85
N VAL A 41 2.98 5.23 -13.88
CA VAL A 41 4.44 5.13 -13.87
C VAL A 41 5.03 6.52 -14.10
N ILE A 42 6.05 6.87 -13.33
CA ILE A 42 6.81 8.11 -13.47
C ILE A 42 8.04 7.81 -14.34
N GLU A 43 8.18 8.56 -15.42
CA GLU A 43 9.31 8.46 -16.33
C GLU A 43 10.22 9.70 -16.22
N GLY A 44 11.50 9.53 -16.54
CA GLY A 44 12.46 10.65 -16.64
C GLY A 44 13.02 11.16 -15.31
N LEU A 45 12.66 10.55 -14.18
CA LEU A 45 13.21 10.87 -12.87
C LEU A 45 14.28 9.83 -12.50
N ASP A 46 15.50 10.28 -12.25
CA ASP A 46 16.59 9.42 -11.79
C ASP A 46 16.55 9.31 -10.26
N CYS A 47 16.36 8.09 -9.77
CA CYS A 47 16.34 7.77 -8.35
C CYS A 47 17.42 6.73 -7.98
N ALA A 48 18.48 6.60 -8.78
CA ALA A 48 19.51 5.58 -8.58
C ALA A 48 20.21 5.71 -7.22
N ASP A 49 20.48 6.93 -6.77
CA ASP A 49 21.10 7.24 -5.48
C ASP A 49 20.24 6.80 -4.28
N ILE A 50 18.93 7.02 -4.34
CA ILE A 50 17.99 6.55 -3.30
C ILE A 50 17.91 5.02 -3.31
N ILE A 51 17.85 4.39 -4.49
CA ILE A 51 17.83 2.92 -4.62
C ILE A 51 19.12 2.32 -4.04
N GLU A 52 20.28 2.94 -4.29
CA GLU A 52 21.55 2.52 -3.70
C GLU A 52 21.56 2.67 -2.18
N ALA A 53 21.11 3.82 -1.66
CA ALA A 53 21.02 4.08 -0.22
C ALA A 53 20.12 3.05 0.50
N MET A 54 19.06 2.59 -0.16
CA MET A 54 18.19 1.54 0.34
C MET A 54 18.89 0.18 0.53
N GLY A 55 20.08 -0.01 -0.05
CA GLY A 55 20.89 -1.21 0.18
C GLY A 55 21.21 -1.43 1.65
N ALA A 56 21.43 -0.35 2.42
CA ALA A 56 21.74 -0.39 3.85
C ALA A 56 20.53 -0.63 4.76
N THR A 57 19.29 -0.52 4.25
CA THR A 57 18.09 -0.70 5.06
C THR A 57 17.76 -2.17 5.29
N PRO A 58 17.18 -2.55 6.46
CA PRO A 58 16.85 -3.95 6.75
C PRO A 58 15.68 -4.45 5.89
N CYS A 59 15.65 -5.78 5.68
CA CYS A 59 14.48 -6.50 5.15
C CYS A 59 14.11 -7.60 6.15
N PRO A 60 13.29 -7.30 7.17
CA PRO A 60 12.96 -8.26 8.22
C PRO A 60 11.98 -9.34 7.76
N ALA A 61 11.79 -10.38 8.58
CA ALA A 61 10.82 -11.45 8.33
C ALA A 61 9.35 -10.96 8.37
N GLY A 62 9.07 -9.87 9.09
CA GLY A 62 7.80 -9.14 9.04
C GLY A 62 7.93 -7.89 8.18
N VAL A 63 7.04 -6.92 8.37
CA VAL A 63 7.07 -5.64 7.68
C VAL A 63 7.55 -4.54 8.63
N THR A 64 8.46 -3.71 8.17
CA THR A 64 8.89 -2.48 8.84
C THR A 64 8.57 -1.29 7.95
N TYR A 65 7.95 -0.27 8.53
CA TYR A 65 7.69 1.02 7.91
C TYR A 65 8.43 2.13 8.67
N VAL A 66 9.18 2.94 7.94
CA VAL A 66 9.88 4.13 8.47
C VAL A 66 9.39 5.33 7.69
N PRO A 67 8.67 6.28 8.30
CA PRO A 67 8.03 7.39 7.57
C PRO A 67 9.02 8.37 6.96
N GLY A 68 10.20 8.54 7.55
CA GLY A 68 11.28 9.39 7.04
C GLY A 68 12.62 8.86 7.50
N ASP A 69 13.55 8.69 6.57
CA ASP A 69 14.92 8.23 6.81
C ASP A 69 15.90 9.31 6.37
N ALA A 70 16.75 9.75 7.30
CA ALA A 70 17.68 10.86 7.05
C ALA A 70 18.69 10.58 5.91
N SER A 71 19.04 9.31 5.68
CA SER A 71 19.96 8.94 4.59
C SER A 71 19.27 9.04 3.23
N LEU A 72 18.00 8.70 3.15
CA LEU A 72 17.20 8.82 1.93
C LEU A 72 16.84 10.28 1.65
N GLU A 73 16.48 11.04 2.68
CA GLU A 73 16.18 12.48 2.56
C GLU A 73 17.41 13.32 2.18
N ALA A 74 18.64 12.81 2.40
CA ALA A 74 19.89 13.45 2.02
C ALA A 74 20.37 13.12 0.59
N CYS A 75 19.70 12.22 -0.12
CA CYS A 75 20.02 11.90 -1.52
C CYS A 75 19.78 13.12 -2.43
N ALA A 76 20.58 13.25 -3.49
CA ALA A 76 20.46 14.37 -4.42
C ALA A 76 19.11 14.39 -5.14
N SER A 77 18.58 13.21 -5.48
CA SER A 77 17.27 13.06 -6.14
C SER A 77 16.08 13.49 -5.26
N ALA A 78 16.26 13.66 -3.94
CA ALA A 78 15.17 14.08 -3.04
C ALA A 78 14.58 15.46 -3.41
N GLU A 79 15.42 16.39 -3.85
CA GLU A 79 14.99 17.73 -4.29
C GLU A 79 14.16 17.64 -5.59
N ASP A 80 14.61 16.84 -6.56
CA ASP A 80 13.89 16.62 -7.81
C ASP A 80 12.54 15.92 -7.57
N ILE A 81 12.48 14.96 -6.65
CA ILE A 81 11.24 14.31 -6.24
C ILE A 81 10.27 15.34 -5.63
N ALA A 82 10.74 16.16 -4.68
CA ALA A 82 9.92 17.20 -4.07
C ALA A 82 9.40 18.19 -5.11
N TYR A 83 10.25 18.66 -6.00
CA TYR A 83 9.89 19.63 -7.03
C TYR A 83 8.92 19.06 -8.06
N SER A 84 9.28 17.92 -8.67
CA SER A 84 8.56 17.38 -9.83
C SER A 84 7.26 16.68 -9.44
N LEU A 85 7.21 16.03 -8.26
CA LEU A 85 6.07 15.19 -7.89
C LEU A 85 5.17 15.82 -6.83
N TYR A 86 5.68 16.80 -6.07
CA TYR A 86 4.92 17.48 -5.03
C TYR A 86 4.90 19.01 -5.19
N GLY A 87 5.37 19.53 -6.33
CA GLY A 87 5.35 20.96 -6.61
C GLY A 87 6.15 21.80 -5.62
N GLY A 88 7.20 21.25 -5.02
CA GLY A 88 8.03 21.90 -4.02
C GLY A 88 7.47 21.92 -2.60
N MET A 89 6.38 21.17 -2.34
CA MET A 89 5.87 21.01 -0.97
C MET A 89 6.84 20.19 -0.10
N PRO A 90 6.88 20.43 1.22
CA PRO A 90 7.68 19.63 2.13
C PRO A 90 7.26 18.15 2.09
N ILE A 91 8.19 17.26 1.85
CA ILE A 91 8.01 15.82 1.81
C ILE A 91 8.83 15.13 2.89
N GLN A 92 8.54 13.87 3.10
CA GLN A 92 9.37 12.91 3.82
C GLN A 92 9.65 11.73 2.89
N ILE A 93 10.86 11.18 3.00
CA ILE A 93 11.27 10.00 2.23
C ILE A 93 11.66 8.92 3.23
N GLY A 94 10.88 7.87 3.24
CA GLY A 94 11.09 6.70 4.08
C GLY A 94 10.97 5.43 3.29
N TYR A 95 10.67 4.33 3.97
CA TYR A 95 10.57 3.04 3.31
C TYR A 95 9.58 2.09 4.00
N CYS A 96 9.09 1.13 3.22
CA CYS A 96 8.37 -0.03 3.69
C CYS A 96 9.08 -1.27 3.17
N ASN A 97 9.68 -2.06 4.08
CA ASN A 97 10.47 -3.23 3.73
C ASN A 97 10.01 -4.46 4.51
N GLY A 98 10.19 -5.64 3.94
CA GLY A 98 9.98 -6.88 4.69
C GLY A 98 9.41 -8.01 3.88
N ASN A 99 8.66 -8.86 4.56
CA ASN A 99 8.00 -10.04 3.99
C ASN A 99 6.52 -10.00 4.29
N ASN A 100 5.69 -10.03 3.25
CA ASN A 100 4.23 -10.03 3.35
C ASN A 100 3.62 -10.81 2.18
N HIS A 101 2.57 -11.59 2.48
CA HIS A 101 1.83 -12.39 1.50
C HIS A 101 0.32 -12.24 1.64
N LYS A 102 -0.15 -11.22 2.39
CA LYS A 102 -1.55 -11.09 2.77
C LYS A 102 -2.04 -9.66 2.58
N LEU A 103 -3.33 -9.54 2.29
CA LEU A 103 -4.06 -8.30 2.44
C LEU A 103 -4.35 -8.09 3.94
N ASN A 104 -3.53 -7.28 4.59
CA ASN A 104 -3.69 -6.97 6.01
C ASN A 104 -4.57 -5.75 6.27
N GLY A 105 -4.62 -4.84 5.31
CA GLY A 105 -5.42 -3.63 5.38
C GLY A 105 -5.41 -2.88 4.06
N LEU A 106 -6.14 -1.79 4.03
CA LEU A 106 -6.18 -0.81 2.95
C LEU A 106 -6.22 0.56 3.58
N GLU A 107 -5.31 1.43 3.17
CA GLU A 107 -5.21 2.81 3.65
C GLU A 107 -5.26 3.79 2.50
N TYR A 108 -5.53 5.04 2.82
CA TYR A 108 -5.41 6.15 1.89
C TYR A 108 -4.98 7.43 2.60
N HIS A 109 -4.50 8.37 1.81
CA HIS A 109 -4.02 9.68 2.22
C HIS A 109 -4.75 10.77 1.43
N ARG A 110 -4.70 12.02 1.89
CA ARG A 110 -5.25 13.15 1.11
C ARG A 110 -4.36 13.59 -0.04
N ASP A 111 -3.17 13.01 -0.15
CA ASP A 111 -2.21 13.27 -1.22
C ASP A 111 -1.80 11.97 -1.89
N SER A 112 -1.29 12.05 -3.11
CA SER A 112 -0.67 10.90 -3.77
C SER A 112 0.57 10.43 -3.00
N GLU A 113 0.80 9.11 -3.01
CA GLU A 113 2.02 8.49 -2.52
C GLU A 113 2.93 8.14 -3.69
N ILE A 114 4.24 8.40 -3.55
CA ILE A 114 5.22 7.92 -4.52
C ILE A 114 5.90 6.70 -3.96
N ASN A 115 5.92 5.62 -4.74
CA ASN A 115 6.66 4.42 -4.44
C ASN A 115 7.80 4.22 -5.45
N ILE A 116 8.99 3.88 -4.93
CA ILE A 116 10.13 3.47 -5.74
C ILE A 116 10.43 2.01 -5.39
N ALA A 117 10.21 1.12 -6.32
CA ALA A 117 10.43 -0.31 -6.11
C ALA A 117 11.95 -0.61 -6.14
N VAL A 118 12.53 -0.93 -4.98
CA VAL A 118 13.94 -1.33 -4.88
C VAL A 118 14.13 -2.80 -5.23
N THR A 119 13.11 -3.60 -5.05
CA THR A 119 12.96 -4.97 -5.53
C THR A 119 11.64 -5.09 -6.27
N ASP A 120 11.42 -6.17 -7.01
CA ASP A 120 10.07 -6.49 -7.48
C ASP A 120 9.13 -6.60 -6.28
N LEU A 121 7.93 -6.04 -6.40
CA LEU A 121 6.91 -6.11 -5.37
C LEU A 121 5.51 -6.15 -5.98
N ILE A 122 4.52 -6.56 -5.20
CA ILE A 122 3.12 -6.61 -5.61
C ILE A 122 2.33 -5.66 -4.71
N LEU A 123 1.60 -4.73 -5.34
CA LEU A 123 0.61 -3.90 -4.65
C LEU A 123 -0.77 -4.54 -4.74
N LEU A 124 -1.45 -4.62 -3.60
CA LEU A 124 -2.87 -4.94 -3.49
C LEU A 124 -3.62 -3.62 -3.29
N ILE A 125 -4.40 -3.21 -4.26
CA ILE A 125 -5.00 -1.87 -4.31
C ILE A 125 -6.49 -1.91 -4.62
N GLY A 126 -7.16 -0.82 -4.29
CA GLY A 126 -8.58 -0.61 -4.56
C GLY A 126 -8.92 0.86 -4.73
N ALA A 127 -10.17 1.17 -5.04
CA ALA A 127 -10.64 2.54 -5.17
C ALA A 127 -11.34 3.01 -3.89
N GLU A 128 -11.01 4.20 -3.38
CA GLU A 128 -11.65 4.82 -2.22
C GLU A 128 -13.18 4.92 -2.42
N GLN A 129 -13.62 5.18 -3.65
CA GLN A 129 -15.03 5.31 -4.03
C GLN A 129 -15.84 4.02 -3.82
N ASP A 130 -15.17 2.88 -3.67
CA ASP A 130 -15.81 1.59 -3.40
C ASP A 130 -16.01 1.32 -1.90
N ILE A 131 -15.60 2.22 -1.02
CA ILE A 131 -15.89 2.13 0.42
C ILE A 131 -17.38 2.41 0.63
N VAL A 132 -18.08 1.46 1.26
CA VAL A 132 -19.51 1.60 1.59
C VAL A 132 -19.69 1.38 3.09
N GLY A 133 -20.19 2.40 3.79
CA GLY A 133 -20.44 2.31 5.24
C GLY A 133 -19.19 1.96 6.06
N GLY A 134 -18.02 2.52 5.69
CA GLY A 134 -16.74 2.24 6.36
C GLY A 134 -16.20 0.83 6.13
N LYS A 135 -16.66 0.14 5.09
CA LYS A 135 -16.22 -1.21 4.72
C LYS A 135 -15.81 -1.28 3.25
N TYR A 136 -14.89 -2.16 2.94
CA TYR A 136 -14.44 -2.44 1.59
C TYR A 136 -14.62 -3.92 1.26
N ASP A 137 -15.21 -4.21 0.09
CA ASP A 137 -15.34 -5.58 -0.41
C ASP A 137 -14.00 -6.03 -1.01
N THR A 138 -13.34 -7.00 -0.35
CA THR A 138 -12.03 -7.51 -0.77
C THR A 138 -12.04 -8.16 -2.16
N ALA A 139 -13.21 -8.56 -2.67
CA ALA A 139 -13.35 -9.06 -4.04
C ALA A 139 -13.05 -7.99 -5.11
N LYS A 140 -13.04 -6.70 -4.74
CA LYS A 140 -12.70 -5.59 -5.62
C LYS A 140 -11.21 -5.21 -5.60
N VAL A 141 -10.41 -5.87 -4.76
CA VAL A 141 -8.96 -5.64 -4.71
C VAL A 141 -8.33 -6.17 -5.98
N GLU A 142 -7.47 -5.36 -6.58
CA GLU A 142 -6.66 -5.72 -7.74
C GLU A 142 -5.18 -5.78 -7.36
N ALA A 143 -4.43 -6.68 -8.00
CA ALA A 143 -3.01 -6.90 -7.73
C ALA A 143 -2.16 -6.41 -8.92
N PHE A 144 -1.12 -5.63 -8.62
CA PHE A 144 -0.21 -5.10 -9.62
C PHE A 144 1.24 -5.37 -9.26
N LEU A 145 1.98 -5.97 -10.19
CA LEU A 145 3.43 -6.11 -10.12
C LEU A 145 4.07 -4.76 -10.43
N VAL A 146 4.91 -4.30 -9.52
CA VAL A 146 5.82 -3.16 -9.71
C VAL A 146 7.23 -3.72 -9.84
N PRO A 147 7.84 -3.70 -11.05
CA PRO A 147 9.18 -4.20 -11.25
C PRO A 147 10.22 -3.34 -10.53
N GLN A 148 11.34 -3.96 -10.14
CA GLN A 148 12.50 -3.27 -9.59
C GLN A 148 12.91 -2.06 -10.45
N GLY A 149 13.25 -0.96 -9.81
CA GLY A 149 13.66 0.29 -10.45
C GLY A 149 12.50 1.15 -10.95
N THR A 150 11.25 0.68 -10.84
CA THR A 150 10.07 1.44 -11.28
C THR A 150 9.66 2.46 -10.21
N VAL A 151 9.43 3.69 -10.64
CA VAL A 151 8.83 4.77 -9.84
C VAL A 151 7.36 4.89 -10.23
N ILE A 152 6.47 4.84 -9.27
CA ILE A 152 5.03 5.02 -9.51
C ILE A 152 4.44 6.09 -8.58
N GLU A 153 3.43 6.78 -9.07
CA GLU A 153 2.51 7.55 -8.27
C GLU A 153 1.26 6.72 -8.01
N VAL A 154 0.91 6.54 -6.75
CA VAL A 154 -0.37 5.98 -6.29
C VAL A 154 -1.27 7.15 -5.94
N TYR A 155 -2.39 7.32 -6.64
CA TYR A 155 -3.26 8.48 -6.47
C TYR A 155 -3.89 8.53 -5.08
N ALA A 156 -4.20 9.74 -4.58
CA ALA A 156 -4.83 9.96 -3.28
C ALA A 156 -6.11 9.13 -3.06
N THR A 157 -6.87 8.85 -4.13
CA THR A 157 -8.10 8.04 -4.11
C THR A 157 -7.85 6.54 -4.24
N THR A 158 -6.60 6.10 -4.17
CA THR A 158 -6.24 4.68 -4.28
C THR A 158 -5.96 4.10 -2.91
N LEU A 159 -6.76 3.13 -2.55
CA LEU A 159 -6.52 2.31 -1.36
C LEU A 159 -5.32 1.40 -1.61
N HIS A 160 -4.38 1.40 -0.69
CA HIS A 160 -3.16 0.60 -0.73
C HIS A 160 -2.72 0.23 0.70
N TYR A 161 -1.72 -0.59 0.85
CA TYR A 161 -1.06 -0.88 2.13
C TYR A 161 0.33 -1.46 1.88
N ALA A 162 0.96 -2.03 2.94
CA ALA A 162 2.26 -2.68 2.79
C ALA A 162 2.27 -3.64 1.58
N PRO A 163 3.27 -3.54 0.68
CA PRO A 163 3.40 -4.43 -0.46
C PRO A 163 3.47 -5.90 -0.08
N CYS A 164 3.18 -6.78 -1.05
CA CYS A 164 3.46 -8.20 -0.95
C CYS A 164 4.75 -8.54 -1.70
N ASN A 165 5.36 -9.66 -1.28
CA ASN A 165 6.50 -10.23 -1.98
C ASN A 165 6.12 -10.63 -3.41
N ALA A 166 6.97 -10.29 -4.39
CA ALA A 166 6.92 -10.87 -5.72
C ALA A 166 7.72 -12.18 -5.81
N ASN A 167 8.67 -12.36 -4.89
CA ASN A 167 9.53 -13.56 -4.78
C ASN A 167 9.89 -13.83 -3.31
N GLU A 168 10.66 -14.88 -3.04
CA GLU A 168 11.01 -15.29 -1.67
C GLU A 168 11.99 -14.37 -0.94
N GLY A 169 12.59 -13.40 -1.65
CA GLY A 169 13.58 -12.48 -1.08
C GLY A 169 13.00 -11.33 -0.25
N GLY A 170 11.67 -11.26 -0.12
CA GLY A 170 11.00 -10.11 0.49
C GLY A 170 10.86 -8.95 -0.49
N PHE A 171 10.45 -7.81 0.04
CA PHE A 171 10.35 -6.58 -0.74
C PHE A 171 11.03 -5.40 -0.05
N LYS A 172 11.55 -4.46 -0.85
CA LYS A 172 12.00 -3.14 -0.40
C LYS A 172 11.36 -2.07 -1.29
N CYS A 173 10.72 -1.09 -0.65
CA CYS A 173 10.01 -0.01 -1.30
C CYS A 173 10.33 1.31 -0.62
N VAL A 174 10.79 2.30 -1.37
CA VAL A 174 10.83 3.69 -0.90
C VAL A 174 9.42 4.25 -0.92
N VAL A 175 9.05 4.96 0.13
CA VAL A 175 7.75 5.61 0.28
C VAL A 175 7.97 7.11 0.48
N VAL A 176 7.38 7.91 -0.41
CA VAL A 176 7.44 9.38 -0.34
C VAL A 176 6.04 9.92 -0.14
N LEU A 177 5.88 10.78 0.85
CA LEU A 177 4.61 11.39 1.23
C LEU A 177 4.85 12.85 1.71
N PRO A 178 3.82 13.68 1.77
CA PRO A 178 3.90 14.98 2.44
C PRO A 178 4.40 14.85 3.88
N LYS A 179 5.24 15.79 4.30
CA LYS A 179 5.88 15.80 5.62
C LYS A 179 4.88 15.66 6.75
N GLY A 180 5.10 14.71 7.64
CA GLY A 180 4.26 14.42 8.79
C GLY A 180 3.18 13.35 8.57
N THR A 181 2.96 12.88 7.33
CA THR A 181 2.04 11.75 7.07
C THR A 181 2.48 10.50 7.84
N ASN A 182 1.51 9.71 8.30
CA ASN A 182 1.71 8.48 9.10
C ASN A 182 2.31 8.69 10.50
N THR A 183 2.47 9.93 10.95
CA THR A 183 2.89 10.21 12.32
C THR A 183 1.71 10.19 13.29
N ALA A 184 2.00 10.12 14.59
CA ALA A 184 0.96 10.09 15.63
C ALA A 184 0.05 11.32 15.55
N ILE A 185 -1.25 11.09 15.79
CA ILE A 185 -2.26 12.13 15.89
C ILE A 185 -3.02 12.02 17.21
N GLU A 186 -3.31 13.16 17.83
CA GLU A 186 -4.20 13.21 18.97
C GLU A 186 -5.62 12.83 18.54
N LYS A 187 -6.16 11.77 19.14
CA LYS A 187 -7.52 11.31 18.83
C LYS A 187 -8.54 12.28 19.41
N ARG A 188 -9.56 12.57 18.62
CA ARG A 188 -10.70 13.41 18.99
C ARG A 188 -12.00 12.65 18.73
N ALA A 189 -13.11 13.15 19.26
CA ALA A 189 -14.42 12.62 18.92
C ALA A 189 -14.70 12.81 17.42
N ALA A 190 -15.15 11.75 16.76
CA ALA A 190 -15.51 11.77 15.36
C ALA A 190 -16.57 12.86 15.07
N LYS A 191 -16.39 13.59 13.97
CA LYS A 191 -17.32 14.60 13.46
C LYS A 191 -18.01 14.12 12.19
N THR A 192 -17.32 13.28 11.43
CA THR A 192 -17.83 12.66 10.21
C THR A 192 -17.72 11.15 10.31
N PRO A 193 -18.50 10.37 9.54
CA PRO A 193 -18.34 8.92 9.51
C PRO A 193 -16.93 8.47 9.10
N GLU A 194 -16.23 9.27 8.32
CA GLU A 194 -14.87 8.98 7.86
C GLU A 194 -13.83 9.08 8.99
N ASP A 195 -14.08 9.92 10.00
CA ASP A 195 -13.17 10.07 11.14
C ASP A 195 -13.00 8.75 11.93
N GLU A 196 -13.96 7.83 11.84
CA GLU A 196 -13.87 6.50 12.47
C GLU A 196 -12.70 5.66 11.86
N MET A 197 -12.34 5.93 10.61
CA MET A 197 -11.22 5.27 9.95
C MET A 197 -9.90 6.01 10.11
N LEU A 198 -9.90 7.25 10.65
CA LEU A 198 -8.69 8.05 10.83
C LEU A 198 -7.76 7.39 11.84
N PHE A 199 -6.68 6.80 11.36
CA PHE A 199 -5.74 6.02 12.17
C PHE A 199 -4.55 6.85 12.67
N ALA A 200 -3.91 7.59 11.77
CA ALA A 200 -2.75 8.44 12.05
C ALA A 200 -2.90 9.77 11.27
N ARG A 201 -1.94 10.66 11.39
CA ARG A 201 -1.96 11.93 10.64
C ARG A 201 -1.98 11.63 9.14
N ASN A 202 -2.99 12.20 8.43
CA ASN A 202 -3.19 12.01 6.99
C ASN A 202 -3.30 10.53 6.57
N LYS A 203 -3.82 9.66 7.46
CA LYS A 203 -3.95 8.23 7.19
C LYS A 203 -5.30 7.71 7.70
N TRP A 204 -6.12 7.23 6.79
CA TRP A 204 -7.35 6.48 7.04
C TRP A 204 -7.09 5.01 6.72
N LEU A 205 -7.50 4.12 7.61
CA LEU A 205 -7.14 2.70 7.55
C LEU A 205 -8.37 1.81 7.76
N LEU A 206 -8.54 0.87 6.83
CA LEU A 206 -9.42 -0.29 6.95
C LEU A 206 -8.55 -1.51 7.22
N VAL A 207 -8.86 -2.27 8.27
CA VAL A 207 -8.09 -3.44 8.69
C VAL A 207 -8.82 -4.71 8.28
N HIS A 208 -8.09 -5.66 7.68
CA HIS A 208 -8.66 -6.97 7.37
C HIS A 208 -9.00 -7.71 8.68
N PRO A 209 -10.17 -8.37 8.79
CA PRO A 209 -10.59 -9.05 10.05
C PRO A 209 -9.60 -10.11 10.55
N GLU A 210 -8.83 -10.71 9.65
CA GLU A 210 -7.81 -11.74 9.97
C GLU A 210 -6.42 -11.15 10.16
N ALA A 211 -6.24 -9.84 10.04
CA ALA A 211 -4.96 -9.20 10.27
C ALA A 211 -4.61 -9.19 11.76
N ALA A 212 -3.32 -9.22 12.07
CA ALA A 212 -2.85 -8.95 13.42
C ALA A 212 -3.31 -7.56 13.88
N ALA A 213 -3.50 -7.38 15.19
CA ALA A 213 -4.05 -6.16 15.77
C ALA A 213 -3.33 -4.90 15.23
N PRO A 214 -4.08 -3.81 14.96
CA PRO A 214 -3.51 -2.53 14.54
C PRO A 214 -2.47 -2.07 15.59
N GLY A 215 -1.25 -1.81 15.17
CA GLY A 215 -0.15 -1.41 16.06
C GLY A 215 1.15 -2.18 15.84
N GLN A 216 1.13 -3.32 15.17
CA GLN A 216 2.36 -4.02 14.79
C GLN A 216 3.03 -3.42 13.52
N TYR A 217 2.38 -2.49 12.85
CA TYR A 217 2.85 -1.84 11.62
C TYR A 217 3.00 -0.33 11.75
N VAL A 218 3.01 0.19 12.97
CA VAL A 218 3.33 1.60 13.23
C VAL A 218 4.73 1.60 13.82
N GLY A 219 5.70 1.94 12.97
CA GLY A 219 7.07 2.23 13.42
C GLY A 219 7.12 3.50 14.23
#